data_165bf2d6c75df6adba8379058b8ac228
#
_entry.id   165bf2d6c75df6adba8379058b8ac228
#
_cell.length_a   1.000
_cell.length_b   1.000
_cell.length_c   1.000
_cell.angle_alpha   90.00
_cell.angle_beta   90.00
_cell.angle_gamma   90.00
#
_symmetry.space_group_name_H-M   'P 1'
#
loop_
_entity.id
_entity.type
_entity.pdbx_description
1 polymer ?
#
loop_
_entity_poly.entity_id
_entity_poly.type
_entity_poly.pdbx_seq_one_letter_code
_entity_poly.pdbx_strand_id
1 'polypeptide(L)'
;MRSSVSLVIITLGAASMFACSPAKPVSAAQPAFVESTPTAVATPALKLPVSLNAVMVSLVDHASEPLWLDAYDPPSTQVRWREAEYNAYQMAVSGKLIQLAGAGPNDADWVADPEWKTFADEMSAAGMDALQAAQIKNVQALNDAGDRLVASCESCHKKFKPGLTSMGLYKSTSYPPSK
;
A
#
# COMPACT_ATOMS: atom_id res chain seq x y z
N MET A 1 -20.46 -11.68 45.95
CA MET A 1 -21.15 -12.81 45.28
C MET A 1 -20.10 -13.66 44.64
N ARG A 2 -20.08 -14.97 44.92
CA ARG A 2 -18.95 -15.90 44.76
C ARG A 2 -18.80 -16.38 43.30
N SER A 3 -17.59 -16.27 42.77
CA SER A 3 -17.22 -16.86 41.47
C SER A 3 -16.81 -18.31 41.70
N SER A 4 -17.46 -19.22 40.96
CA SER A 4 -17.12 -20.65 40.98
C SER A 4 -16.07 -20.92 39.89
N VAL A 5 -14.95 -21.49 40.30
CA VAL A 5 -13.87 -22.00 39.44
C VAL A 5 -14.20 -23.45 39.12
N SER A 6 -14.36 -23.80 37.85
CA SER A 6 -14.53 -25.19 37.39
C SER A 6 -13.16 -25.81 37.07
N LEU A 7 -12.83 -26.86 37.80
CA LEU A 7 -11.64 -27.67 37.64
C LEU A 7 -11.85 -28.76 36.59
N VAL A 8 -11.09 -28.76 35.51
CA VAL A 8 -11.10 -29.79 34.46
C VAL A 8 -10.03 -30.84 34.78
N ILE A 9 -10.46 -32.07 35.02
CA ILE A 9 -9.56 -33.21 35.30
C ILE A 9 -9.22 -33.86 33.93
N ILE A 10 -7.91 -33.93 33.63
CA ILE A 10 -7.37 -34.63 32.47
C ILE A 10 -6.99 -36.04 32.90
N THR A 11 -7.67 -37.07 32.32
CA THR A 11 -7.37 -38.49 32.50
C THR A 11 -6.23 -38.93 31.57
N LEU A 12 -5.18 -39.51 32.13
CA LEU A 12 -4.10 -40.19 31.40
C LEU A 12 -4.59 -41.49 30.78
N GLY A 13 -4.44 -41.62 29.46
CA GLY A 13 -4.64 -42.86 28.72
C GLY A 13 -3.33 -43.62 28.54
N ALA A 14 -3.35 -44.92 28.85
CA ALA A 14 -2.24 -45.86 28.84
C ALA A 14 -1.63 -46.09 27.45
N ALA A 15 -0.29 -46.10 27.39
CA ALA A 15 0.49 -46.42 26.20
C ALA A 15 0.59 -47.95 26.01
N SER A 16 0.14 -48.48 24.90
CA SER A 16 0.38 -49.83 24.44
C SER A 16 1.68 -49.90 23.65
N MET A 17 2.67 -50.62 24.15
CA MET A 17 3.94 -50.90 23.47
C MET A 17 3.70 -52.03 22.42
N PHE A 18 3.80 -51.68 21.14
CA PHE A 18 3.96 -52.69 20.08
C PHE A 18 5.46 -52.88 19.80
N ALA A 19 5.94 -54.11 20.05
CA ALA A 19 7.29 -54.55 19.71
C ALA A 19 7.37 -54.79 18.18
N CYS A 20 8.15 -53.99 17.46
CA CYS A 20 8.53 -54.22 16.08
C CYS A 20 9.86 -54.95 16.00
N SER A 21 9.88 -56.14 15.41
CA SER A 21 11.09 -56.90 15.03
C SER A 21 11.90 -56.17 13.96
N PRO A 22 13.24 -56.22 14.00
CA PRO A 22 14.06 -55.56 13.01
C PRO A 22 14.11 -56.36 11.69
N ALA A 23 13.60 -55.76 10.63
CA ALA A 23 13.78 -56.24 9.27
C ALA A 23 15.16 -55.85 8.73
N LYS A 24 15.85 -56.76 8.06
CA LYS A 24 17.15 -56.54 7.44
C LYS A 24 17.07 -55.42 6.35
N PRO A 25 18.04 -54.53 6.23
CA PRO A 25 18.04 -53.54 5.18
C PRO A 25 18.33 -54.17 3.83
N VAL A 26 17.37 -54.10 2.91
CA VAL A 26 17.60 -54.36 1.48
C VAL A 26 18.17 -53.06 0.90
N SER A 27 19.43 -53.08 0.54
CA SER A 27 20.10 -51.97 -0.19
C SER A 27 19.56 -51.93 -1.62
N ALA A 28 18.52 -51.14 -1.85
CA ALA A 28 18.13 -50.75 -3.20
C ALA A 28 18.94 -49.52 -3.60
N ALA A 29 19.78 -49.66 -4.62
CA ALA A 29 20.45 -48.51 -5.24
C ALA A 29 19.38 -47.58 -5.83
N GLN A 30 19.21 -46.42 -5.19
CA GLN A 30 18.37 -45.36 -5.72
C GLN A 30 19.03 -44.74 -6.97
N PRO A 31 18.30 -44.65 -8.11
CA PRO A 31 18.81 -43.89 -9.24
C PRO A 31 19.00 -42.42 -8.79
N ALA A 32 20.18 -41.87 -9.09
CA ALA A 32 20.48 -40.47 -8.83
C ALA A 32 19.43 -39.58 -9.50
N PHE A 33 18.61 -38.94 -8.69
CA PHE A 33 17.68 -37.94 -9.16
C PHE A 33 18.51 -36.73 -9.58
N VAL A 34 18.63 -36.52 -10.89
CA VAL A 34 19.23 -35.28 -11.43
C VAL A 34 18.26 -34.16 -11.11
N GLU A 35 18.57 -33.43 -10.06
CA GLU A 35 17.83 -32.25 -9.65
C GLU A 35 18.06 -31.16 -10.73
N SER A 36 17.10 -31.11 -11.66
CA SER A 36 17.06 -30.04 -12.66
C SER A 36 16.74 -28.74 -11.89
N THR A 37 17.75 -27.93 -11.64
CA THR A 37 17.58 -26.58 -11.08
C THR A 37 16.60 -25.83 -11.97
N PRO A 38 15.43 -25.39 -11.48
CA PRO A 38 14.50 -24.62 -12.30
C PRO A 38 15.21 -23.32 -12.69
N THR A 39 15.47 -23.15 -13.98
CA THR A 39 15.90 -21.85 -14.52
C THR A 39 14.79 -20.87 -14.22
N ALA A 40 15.05 -19.94 -13.28
CA ALA A 40 14.08 -18.89 -12.95
C ALA A 40 13.85 -18.07 -14.23
N VAL A 41 12.69 -18.26 -14.85
CA VAL A 41 12.22 -17.39 -15.93
C VAL A 41 11.99 -16.04 -15.29
N ALA A 42 12.85 -15.05 -15.60
CA ALA A 42 12.68 -13.69 -15.13
C ALA A 42 11.33 -13.17 -15.64
N THR A 43 10.37 -13.04 -14.74
CA THR A 43 9.12 -12.39 -15.08
C THR A 43 9.42 -10.95 -15.47
N PRO A 44 8.99 -10.47 -16.65
CA PRO A 44 9.26 -9.08 -17.05
C PRO A 44 8.67 -8.13 -15.98
N ALA A 45 9.49 -7.15 -15.57
CA ALA A 45 9.04 -6.16 -14.59
C ALA A 45 7.79 -5.44 -15.12
N LEU A 46 6.75 -5.38 -14.28
CA LEU A 46 5.52 -4.67 -14.63
C LEU A 46 5.84 -3.18 -14.86
N LYS A 47 5.40 -2.65 -15.99
CA LYS A 47 5.60 -1.26 -16.37
C LYS A 47 4.26 -0.62 -16.73
N LEU A 48 4.08 0.65 -16.30
CA LEU A 48 2.88 1.40 -16.64
C LEU A 48 2.92 1.84 -18.11
N PRO A 49 1.77 1.83 -18.82
CA PRO A 49 1.68 2.29 -20.20
C PRO A 49 1.75 3.81 -20.35
N VAL A 50 1.71 4.55 -19.24
CA VAL A 50 1.74 6.02 -19.18
C VAL A 50 2.93 6.48 -18.34
N SER A 51 3.30 7.76 -18.45
CA SER A 51 4.35 8.35 -17.61
C SER A 51 3.88 8.51 -16.16
N LEU A 52 4.83 8.49 -15.21
CA LEU A 52 4.54 8.82 -13.81
C LEU A 52 3.99 10.23 -13.65
N ASN A 53 4.39 11.16 -14.51
CA ASN A 53 3.80 12.50 -14.52
C ASN A 53 2.29 12.46 -14.88
N ALA A 54 1.88 11.60 -15.81
CA ALA A 54 0.46 11.42 -16.12
C ALA A 54 -0.30 10.81 -14.94
N VAL A 55 0.29 9.84 -14.21
CA VAL A 55 -0.28 9.28 -12.99
C VAL A 55 -0.44 10.36 -11.91
N MET A 56 0.60 11.20 -11.71
CA MET A 56 0.55 12.30 -10.74
C MET A 56 -0.61 13.25 -11.02
N VAL A 57 -0.78 13.69 -12.28
CA VAL A 57 -1.82 14.66 -12.64
C VAL A 57 -3.22 14.03 -12.62
N SER A 58 -3.38 12.81 -13.13
CA SER A 58 -4.70 12.21 -13.33
C SER A 58 -5.25 11.45 -12.13
N LEU A 59 -4.39 10.95 -11.26
CA LEU A 59 -4.80 10.15 -10.11
C LEU A 59 -4.45 10.84 -8.78
N VAL A 60 -3.18 11.21 -8.60
CA VAL A 60 -2.72 11.74 -7.32
C VAL A 60 -3.30 13.12 -7.05
N ASP A 61 -3.13 14.05 -7.99
CA ASP A 61 -3.64 15.41 -7.87
C ASP A 61 -5.18 15.42 -7.74
N HIS A 62 -5.85 14.67 -8.60
CA HIS A 62 -7.30 14.54 -8.59
C HIS A 62 -7.87 14.04 -7.26
N ALA A 63 -7.19 13.11 -6.57
CA ALA A 63 -7.67 12.56 -5.31
C ALA A 63 -7.21 13.36 -4.08
N SER A 64 -6.06 14.01 -4.15
CA SER A 64 -5.53 14.77 -3.01
C SER A 64 -6.30 16.07 -2.78
N GLU A 65 -6.73 16.75 -3.84
CA GLU A 65 -7.44 18.03 -3.73
C GLU A 65 -8.69 17.96 -2.85
N PRO A 66 -9.65 17.04 -3.07
CA PRO A 66 -10.82 16.93 -2.23
C PRO A 66 -10.48 16.61 -0.76
N LEU A 67 -9.47 15.78 -0.51
CA LEU A 67 -9.04 15.45 0.85
C LEU A 67 -8.48 16.67 1.60
N TRP A 68 -7.78 17.56 0.90
CA TRP A 68 -7.30 18.82 1.49
C TRP A 68 -8.43 19.81 1.71
N LEU A 69 -9.41 19.88 0.81
CA LEU A 69 -10.59 20.72 0.98
C LEU A 69 -11.44 20.29 2.18
N ASP A 70 -11.50 19.00 2.48
CA ASP A 70 -12.19 18.45 3.64
C ASP A 70 -11.60 18.94 4.98
N ALA A 71 -10.38 19.46 5.02
CA ALA A 71 -9.80 20.14 6.19
C ALA A 71 -10.45 21.48 6.48
N TYR A 72 -10.92 22.18 5.46
CA TYR A 72 -11.55 23.52 5.58
C TYR A 72 -13.08 23.44 5.61
N ASP A 73 -13.65 22.46 4.93
CA ASP A 73 -15.10 22.19 4.88
C ASP A 73 -15.34 20.68 5.11
N PRO A 74 -15.33 20.24 6.37
CA PRO A 74 -15.41 18.82 6.73
C PRO A 74 -16.64 18.12 6.16
N PRO A 75 -16.52 16.82 5.80
CA PRO A 75 -17.64 16.04 5.30
C PRO A 75 -18.79 16.02 6.31
N SER A 76 -19.97 16.54 5.92
CA SER A 76 -21.15 16.64 6.77
C SER A 76 -22.26 15.66 6.39
N THR A 77 -22.16 15.01 5.22
CA THR A 77 -23.13 14.05 4.72
C THR A 77 -22.51 12.67 4.47
N GLN A 78 -23.37 11.64 4.45
CA GLN A 78 -22.89 10.27 4.11
C GLN A 78 -22.27 10.22 2.71
N VAL A 79 -22.73 11.05 1.77
CA VAL A 79 -22.17 11.10 0.40
C VAL A 79 -20.75 11.64 0.45
N ARG A 80 -20.52 12.78 1.12
CA ARG A 80 -19.19 13.38 1.23
C ARG A 80 -18.20 12.48 1.96
N TRP A 81 -18.62 11.76 3.02
CA TRP A 81 -17.76 10.77 3.68
C TRP A 81 -17.38 9.64 2.74
N ARG A 82 -18.29 9.19 1.89
CA ARG A 82 -17.99 8.17 0.87
C ARG A 82 -17.04 8.69 -0.21
N GLU A 83 -17.16 9.94 -0.61
CA GLU A 83 -16.23 10.59 -1.53
C GLU A 83 -14.83 10.68 -0.90
N ALA A 84 -14.72 11.06 0.36
CA ALA A 84 -13.45 11.03 1.10
C ALA A 84 -12.84 9.62 1.14
N GLU A 85 -13.65 8.56 1.36
CA GLU A 85 -13.18 7.17 1.27
C GLU A 85 -12.62 6.84 -0.11
N TYR A 86 -13.30 7.23 -1.20
CA TYR A 86 -12.86 6.94 -2.58
C TYR A 86 -11.54 7.65 -2.91
N ASN A 87 -11.42 8.91 -2.52
CA ASN A 87 -10.19 9.67 -2.71
C ASN A 87 -9.03 9.09 -1.89
N ALA A 88 -9.29 8.67 -0.67
CA ALA A 88 -8.30 8.02 0.19
C ALA A 88 -7.83 6.68 -0.38
N TYR A 89 -8.74 5.83 -0.92
CA TYR A 89 -8.36 4.62 -1.66
C TYR A 89 -7.47 4.95 -2.85
N GLN A 90 -7.84 5.96 -3.64
CA GLN A 90 -7.08 6.38 -4.81
C GLN A 90 -5.67 6.83 -4.43
N MET A 91 -5.51 7.58 -3.33
CA MET A 91 -4.20 7.98 -2.81
C MET A 91 -3.37 6.78 -2.38
N ALA A 92 -3.95 5.86 -1.60
CA ALA A 92 -3.26 4.65 -1.14
C ALA A 92 -2.76 3.78 -2.31
N VAL A 93 -3.61 3.58 -3.32
CA VAL A 93 -3.25 2.80 -4.52
C VAL A 93 -2.22 3.54 -5.37
N SER A 94 -2.35 4.86 -5.54
CA SER A 94 -1.43 5.67 -6.34
C SER A 94 -0.02 5.63 -5.79
N GLY A 95 0.17 5.62 -4.45
CA GLY A 95 1.47 5.44 -3.81
C GLY A 95 2.15 4.12 -4.17
N LYS A 96 1.39 3.08 -4.49
CA LYS A 96 1.93 1.81 -5.00
C LYS A 96 2.16 1.82 -6.51
N LEU A 97 1.28 2.46 -7.26
CA LEU A 97 1.42 2.58 -8.72
C LEU A 97 2.68 3.34 -9.12
N ILE A 98 3.00 4.44 -8.44
CA ILE A 98 4.19 5.23 -8.78
C ILE A 98 5.52 4.53 -8.44
N GLN A 99 5.50 3.39 -7.78
CA GLN A 99 6.66 2.52 -7.59
C GLN A 99 6.95 1.62 -8.82
N LEU A 100 6.03 1.59 -9.78
CA LEU A 100 6.23 0.93 -11.06
C LEU A 100 6.82 1.93 -12.06
N ALA A 101 7.82 1.50 -12.83
CA ALA A 101 8.34 2.35 -13.89
C ALA A 101 7.24 2.67 -14.91
N GLY A 102 7.19 3.92 -15.35
CA GLY A 102 6.26 4.40 -16.38
C GLY A 102 6.92 4.53 -17.76
N ALA A 103 6.21 5.20 -18.67
CA ALA A 103 6.67 5.45 -20.04
C ALA A 103 7.40 6.81 -20.20
N GLY A 104 7.55 7.58 -19.13
CA GLY A 104 8.23 8.87 -19.14
C GLY A 104 9.77 8.73 -19.17
N PRO A 105 10.48 9.76 -19.63
CA PRO A 105 11.93 9.70 -19.85
C PRO A 105 12.76 9.52 -18.56
N ASN A 106 12.26 9.98 -17.42
CA ASN A 106 12.95 9.89 -16.13
C ASN A 106 12.36 8.81 -15.20
N ASP A 107 11.28 8.15 -15.61
CA ASP A 107 10.49 7.28 -14.73
C ASP A 107 11.30 6.10 -14.19
N ALA A 108 12.14 5.49 -15.04
CA ALA A 108 12.98 4.36 -14.62
C ALA A 108 14.04 4.79 -13.60
N ASP A 109 14.66 5.96 -13.78
CA ASP A 109 15.69 6.48 -12.88
C ASP A 109 15.08 6.87 -11.53
N TRP A 110 13.90 7.48 -11.53
CA TRP A 110 13.18 7.83 -10.30
C TRP A 110 12.83 6.59 -9.49
N VAL A 111 12.25 5.58 -10.13
CA VAL A 111 11.86 4.33 -9.45
C VAL A 111 13.06 3.53 -8.94
N ALA A 112 14.23 3.68 -9.56
CA ALA A 112 15.47 3.06 -9.09
C ALA A 112 16.05 3.73 -7.84
N ASP A 113 15.67 4.98 -7.54
CA ASP A 113 16.11 5.70 -6.33
C ASP A 113 15.35 5.20 -5.11
N PRO A 114 16.03 4.71 -4.04
CA PRO A 114 15.35 4.17 -2.85
C PRO A 114 14.51 5.21 -2.09
N GLU A 115 14.83 6.51 -2.18
CA GLU A 115 14.02 7.55 -1.55
C GLU A 115 12.69 7.75 -2.28
N TRP A 116 12.64 7.53 -3.60
CA TRP A 116 11.37 7.53 -4.35
C TRP A 116 10.39 6.53 -3.75
N LYS A 117 10.87 5.31 -3.49
CA LYS A 117 10.06 4.28 -2.85
C LYS A 117 9.59 4.69 -1.45
N THR A 118 10.47 5.31 -0.67
CA THR A 118 10.12 5.80 0.69
C THR A 118 8.98 6.80 0.63
N PHE A 119 9.07 7.84 -0.20
CA PHE A 119 8.00 8.83 -0.35
C PHE A 119 6.71 8.24 -0.88
N ALA A 120 6.81 7.31 -1.82
CA ALA A 120 5.65 6.61 -2.36
C ALA A 120 4.95 5.72 -1.31
N ASP A 121 5.72 5.07 -0.44
CA ASP A 121 5.19 4.29 0.69
C ASP A 121 4.54 5.20 1.74
N GLU A 122 5.14 6.34 2.06
CA GLU A 122 4.57 7.36 2.96
C GLU A 122 3.24 7.89 2.43
N MET A 123 3.15 8.22 1.14
CA MET A 123 1.90 8.63 0.49
C MET A 123 0.84 7.53 0.59
N SER A 124 1.22 6.28 0.29
CA SER A 124 0.30 5.14 0.41
C SER A 124 -0.20 4.94 1.85
N ALA A 125 0.69 5.05 2.83
CA ALA A 125 0.33 4.91 4.25
C ALA A 125 -0.61 6.04 4.70
N ALA A 126 -0.31 7.29 4.35
CA ALA A 126 -1.18 8.42 4.66
C ALA A 126 -2.57 8.29 3.99
N GLY A 127 -2.62 7.77 2.75
CA GLY A 127 -3.88 7.43 2.09
C GLY A 127 -4.69 6.38 2.85
N MET A 128 -4.04 5.34 3.41
CA MET A 128 -4.72 4.33 4.23
C MET A 128 -5.24 4.90 5.56
N ASP A 129 -4.50 5.83 6.16
CA ASP A 129 -4.95 6.49 7.37
C ASP A 129 -6.13 7.44 7.11
N ALA A 130 -6.11 8.18 5.98
CA ALA A 130 -7.25 8.97 5.53
C ALA A 130 -8.49 8.08 5.29
N LEU A 131 -8.30 6.89 4.70
CA LEU A 131 -9.38 5.92 4.51
C LEU A 131 -9.99 5.48 5.83
N GLN A 132 -9.16 5.09 6.80
CA GLN A 132 -9.64 4.70 8.12
C GLN A 132 -10.40 5.85 8.81
N ALA A 133 -9.86 7.08 8.74
CA ALA A 133 -10.50 8.27 9.28
C ALA A 133 -11.87 8.54 8.64
N ALA A 134 -11.99 8.42 7.32
CA ALA A 134 -13.23 8.60 6.58
C ALA A 134 -14.27 7.53 6.96
N GLN A 135 -13.87 6.25 7.07
CA GLN A 135 -14.77 5.15 7.44
C GLN A 135 -15.39 5.33 8.82
N ILE A 136 -14.61 5.84 9.79
CA ILE A 136 -15.11 6.14 11.14
C ILE A 136 -15.62 7.57 11.30
N LYS A 137 -15.60 8.36 10.21
CA LYS A 137 -16.05 9.76 10.16
C LYS A 137 -15.35 10.66 11.18
N ASN A 138 -14.05 10.47 11.35
CA ASN A 138 -13.24 11.25 12.26
C ASN A 138 -12.52 12.38 11.48
N VAL A 139 -13.04 13.60 11.60
CA VAL A 139 -12.51 14.80 10.94
C VAL A 139 -11.06 15.08 11.34
N GLN A 140 -10.73 14.99 12.64
CA GLN A 140 -9.37 15.27 13.09
C GLN A 140 -8.35 14.27 12.51
N ALA A 141 -8.68 12.99 12.54
CA ALA A 141 -7.82 11.96 11.96
C ALA A 141 -7.68 12.12 10.43
N LEU A 142 -8.74 12.60 9.75
CA LEU A 142 -8.69 12.89 8.31
C LEU A 142 -7.73 14.05 8.02
N ASN A 143 -7.77 15.11 8.83
CA ASN A 143 -6.86 16.23 8.73
C ASN A 143 -5.41 15.81 9.00
N ASP A 144 -5.16 15.04 10.07
CA ASP A 144 -3.83 14.53 10.40
C ASP A 144 -3.24 13.66 9.27
N ALA A 145 -4.09 12.88 8.58
CA ALA A 145 -3.69 12.11 7.40
C ALA A 145 -3.40 13.03 6.19
N GLY A 146 -4.20 14.07 6.00
CA GLY A 146 -3.99 15.10 4.99
C GLY A 146 -2.65 15.81 5.15
N ASP A 147 -2.28 16.21 6.36
CA ASP A 147 -0.99 16.84 6.67
C ASP A 147 0.19 15.91 6.30
N ARG A 148 0.07 14.61 6.57
CA ARG A 148 1.09 13.64 6.17
C ARG A 148 1.16 13.43 4.67
N LEU A 149 0.03 13.47 3.96
CA LEU A 149 0.02 13.46 2.49
C LEU A 149 0.79 14.65 1.95
N VAL A 150 0.53 15.87 2.44
CA VAL A 150 1.26 17.09 2.04
C VAL A 150 2.76 16.92 2.27
N ALA A 151 3.15 16.47 3.46
CA ALA A 151 4.56 16.26 3.80
C ALA A 151 5.27 15.29 2.85
N SER A 152 4.63 14.19 2.47
CA SER A 152 5.18 13.22 1.52
C SER A 152 5.33 13.81 0.12
N CYS A 153 4.31 14.56 -0.36
CA CYS A 153 4.33 15.24 -1.65
C CYS A 153 5.46 16.29 -1.74
N GLU A 154 5.59 17.15 -0.72
CA GLU A 154 6.61 18.18 -0.68
C GLU A 154 8.02 17.60 -0.63
N SER A 155 8.25 16.60 0.18
CA SER A 155 9.54 15.91 0.32
C SER A 155 9.96 15.28 -1.01
N CYS A 156 9.05 14.57 -1.68
CA CYS A 156 9.29 13.95 -2.98
C CYS A 156 9.56 15.03 -4.07
N HIS A 157 8.71 16.06 -4.18
CA HIS A 157 8.85 17.09 -5.18
C HIS A 157 10.12 17.93 -4.98
N LYS A 158 10.53 18.17 -3.74
CA LYS A 158 11.77 18.87 -3.44
C LYS A 158 13.00 18.17 -4.03
N LYS A 159 13.00 16.85 -4.08
CA LYS A 159 14.10 16.05 -4.63
C LYS A 159 13.96 15.83 -6.13
N PHE A 160 12.81 15.34 -6.59
CA PHE A 160 12.61 14.86 -7.95
C PHE A 160 12.00 15.89 -8.90
N LYS A 161 11.40 16.95 -8.36
CA LYS A 161 10.75 18.04 -9.12
C LYS A 161 11.04 19.41 -8.47
N PRO A 162 12.33 19.79 -8.31
CA PRO A 162 12.71 21.02 -7.63
C PRO A 162 12.18 22.24 -8.39
N GLY A 163 11.21 22.87 -8.19
CA GLY A 163 10.56 23.98 -8.91
C GLY A 163 9.08 23.78 -9.10
N LEU A 164 8.55 22.58 -8.74
CA LEU A 164 7.13 22.36 -8.55
C LEU A 164 6.86 22.23 -7.05
N THR A 165 6.03 23.11 -6.53
CA THR A 165 5.48 22.94 -5.17
C THR A 165 4.20 22.13 -5.27
N SER A 166 3.87 21.35 -4.25
CA SER A 166 2.57 20.63 -4.15
C SER A 166 1.40 21.62 -4.29
N MET A 167 1.56 22.85 -3.83
CA MET A 167 0.57 23.94 -3.95
C MET A 167 0.52 24.58 -5.33
N GLY A 168 1.49 24.33 -6.20
CA GLY A 168 1.59 24.96 -7.54
C GLY A 168 0.72 24.32 -8.59
N LEU A 169 0.25 23.11 -8.39
CA LEU A 169 -0.57 22.35 -9.34
C LEU A 169 -1.95 23.00 -9.52
N TYR A 170 -2.49 23.62 -8.47
CA TYR A 170 -3.80 24.31 -8.48
C TYR A 170 -3.85 25.63 -9.26
N LYS A 171 -2.70 26.19 -9.59
CA LYS A 171 -2.65 27.36 -10.48
C LYS A 171 -2.69 26.97 -11.96
N SER A 172 -2.79 25.69 -12.25
CA SER A 172 -3.01 25.23 -13.61
C SER A 172 -4.38 25.74 -14.09
N THR A 173 -4.34 26.74 -14.97
CA THR A 173 -5.49 27.31 -15.66
C THR A 173 -6.15 26.34 -16.63
N SER A 174 -5.90 25.05 -16.51
CA SER A 174 -6.40 23.99 -17.37
C SER A 174 -7.83 23.51 -17.04
N TYR A 175 -8.39 23.93 -15.91
CA TYR A 175 -9.83 23.79 -15.69
C TYR A 175 -10.49 25.15 -15.95
N PRO A 176 -11.34 25.28 -16.97
CA PRO A 176 -12.17 26.46 -17.10
C PRO A 176 -13.05 26.56 -15.85
N PRO A 177 -13.22 27.75 -15.28
CA PRO A 177 -14.12 27.92 -14.14
C PRO A 177 -15.51 27.40 -14.56
N SER A 178 -16.06 26.53 -13.74
CA SER A 178 -17.46 26.07 -13.90
C SER A 178 -18.34 27.30 -13.97
N LYS A 179 -19.05 27.47 -15.09
CA LYS A 179 -20.04 28.51 -15.29
C LYS A 179 -21.28 28.22 -14.45
#